data_50c4ca1842529fc2dce0ee2b1ede6784
#
_entry.id   50c4ca1842529fc2dce0ee2b1ede6784
#
_cell.length_a   1.000
_cell.length_b   1.000
_cell.length_c   1.000
_cell.angle_alpha   90.00
_cell.angle_beta   90.00
_cell.angle_gamma   90.00
#
_symmetry.space_group_name_H-M   'P 1'
#
loop_
_entity.id
_entity.type
_entity.pdbx_description
1 polymer ?
#
loop_
_entity_poly.entity_id
_entity_poly.type
_entity_poly.pdbx_seq_one_letter_code
_entity_poly.pdbx_strand_id
1 'polypeptide(L)'
;MTKDSVPSNAKIGPIVSSSHLASGNMPSLSEMEYALTVANHAFSRWMVRCMSAAGLSGLAPLEVQILHSVNHRDREKTLGDLCTMLNIEDTHVVSYALKKLVSLDLVIAGKRGKEKTVQISAQGAQACAK
;
A
#
# COMPACT_ATOMS: atom_id res chain seq x y z
N MET A 1 -7.25 13.50 54.29
CA MET A 1 -7.37 12.54 53.15
C MET A 1 -8.20 13.19 52.08
N THR A 2 -7.54 13.83 51.14
CA THR A 2 -8.16 14.34 49.93
C THR A 2 -8.36 13.17 48.98
N LYS A 3 -9.60 12.79 48.76
CA LYS A 3 -9.94 11.87 47.67
C LYS A 3 -9.73 12.64 46.37
N ASP A 4 -8.66 12.34 45.70
CA ASP A 4 -8.49 12.72 44.29
C ASP A 4 -9.57 11.98 43.50
N SER A 5 -10.68 12.67 43.27
CA SER A 5 -11.68 12.23 42.31
C SER A 5 -11.08 12.40 40.94
N VAL A 6 -10.60 11.31 40.35
CA VAL A 6 -10.31 11.24 38.92
C VAL A 6 -11.58 11.67 38.18
N PRO A 7 -11.54 12.72 37.36
CA PRO A 7 -12.71 13.12 36.59
C PRO A 7 -13.05 12.01 35.59
N SER A 8 -14.15 11.32 35.86
CA SER A 8 -14.61 10.14 35.11
C SER A 8 -15.29 10.49 33.79
N ASN A 9 -14.99 11.61 33.17
CA ASN A 9 -15.55 11.95 31.86
C ASN A 9 -14.65 12.93 31.10
N ALA A 10 -13.39 12.56 30.93
CA ALA A 10 -12.64 13.18 29.86
C ALA A 10 -13.29 12.72 28.53
N LYS A 11 -14.13 13.56 27.93
CA LYS A 11 -14.59 13.35 26.56
C LYS A 11 -13.32 13.24 25.73
N ILE A 12 -13.05 12.03 25.26
CA ILE A 12 -11.98 11.82 24.29
C ILE A 12 -12.37 12.65 23.08
N GLY A 13 -11.63 13.73 22.83
CA GLY A 13 -11.84 14.57 21.67
C GLY A 13 -11.48 13.83 20.39
N PRO A 14 -11.69 14.46 19.25
CA PRO A 14 -11.34 13.88 17.94
C PRO A 14 -9.87 13.45 17.92
N ILE A 15 -9.58 12.31 17.26
CA ILE A 15 -8.23 11.73 17.15
C ILE A 15 -7.34 12.51 16.15
N VAL A 16 -7.80 13.64 15.65
CA VAL A 16 -7.06 14.49 14.71
C VAL A 16 -5.99 15.27 15.46
N SER A 17 -4.77 15.29 14.94
CA SER A 17 -3.65 16.03 15.54
C SER A 17 -3.81 17.54 15.47
N SER A 18 -4.63 18.03 14.55
CA SER A 18 -4.91 19.45 14.33
C SER A 18 -6.35 19.78 14.74
N SER A 19 -6.51 20.44 15.86
CA SER A 19 -7.85 20.80 16.38
C SER A 19 -8.66 21.69 15.44
N HIS A 20 -8.01 22.51 14.62
CA HIS A 20 -8.67 23.36 13.64
C HIS A 20 -9.37 22.54 12.52
N LEU A 21 -8.87 21.36 12.18
CA LEU A 21 -9.52 20.45 11.23
C LEU A 21 -10.78 19.82 11.84
N ALA A 22 -10.72 19.51 13.13
CA ALA A 22 -11.84 18.93 13.85
C ALA A 22 -12.92 19.95 14.22
N SER A 23 -12.60 21.24 14.28
CA SER A 23 -13.53 22.30 14.61
C SER A 23 -14.33 22.84 13.40
N GLY A 24 -14.10 22.30 12.20
CA GLY A 24 -14.84 22.66 10.99
C GLY A 24 -16.25 22.06 10.94
N ASN A 25 -16.91 22.23 9.80
CA ASN A 25 -18.29 21.75 9.62
C ASN A 25 -18.42 20.23 9.52
N MET A 26 -17.31 19.50 9.35
CA MET A 26 -17.31 18.04 9.17
C MET A 26 -16.19 17.37 9.99
N PRO A 27 -16.29 17.40 11.32
CA PRO A 27 -15.23 16.81 12.16
C PRO A 27 -15.08 15.30 11.98
N SER A 28 -16.16 14.58 11.70
CA SER A 28 -16.12 13.13 11.44
C SER A 28 -15.36 12.80 10.15
N LEU A 29 -15.46 13.63 9.11
CA LEU A 29 -14.70 13.47 7.89
C LEU A 29 -13.20 13.70 8.14
N SER A 30 -12.86 14.73 8.91
CA SER A 30 -11.47 15.03 9.27
C SER A 30 -10.84 13.89 10.09
N GLU A 31 -11.59 13.29 11.00
CA GLU A 31 -11.14 12.12 11.76
C GLU A 31 -10.92 10.92 10.84
N MET A 32 -11.82 10.67 9.89
CA MET A 32 -11.68 9.60 8.92
C MET A 32 -10.43 9.79 8.04
N GLU A 33 -10.22 10.99 7.53
CA GLU A 33 -9.03 11.31 6.71
C GLU A 33 -7.74 11.07 7.50
N TYR A 34 -7.68 11.50 8.74
CA TYR A 34 -6.53 11.27 9.61
C TYR A 34 -6.32 9.78 9.89
N ALA A 35 -7.40 9.07 10.21
CA ALA A 35 -7.36 7.63 10.45
C ALA A 35 -6.87 6.86 9.21
N LEU A 36 -7.32 7.22 8.01
CA LEU A 36 -6.85 6.63 6.75
C LEU A 36 -5.35 6.89 6.54
N THR A 37 -4.89 8.10 6.84
CA THR A 37 -3.47 8.44 6.73
C THR A 37 -2.62 7.57 7.65
N VAL A 38 -2.99 7.47 8.92
CA VAL A 38 -2.27 6.64 9.91
C VAL A 38 -2.35 5.16 9.54
N ALA A 39 -3.51 4.67 9.16
CA ALA A 39 -3.73 3.28 8.75
C ALA A 39 -2.90 2.94 7.51
N ASN A 40 -2.85 3.82 6.51
CA ASN A 40 -2.06 3.63 5.31
C ASN A 40 -0.56 3.52 5.62
N HIS A 41 -0.03 4.36 6.48
CA HIS A 41 1.37 4.28 6.91
C HIS A 41 1.66 2.98 7.67
N ALA A 42 0.77 2.58 8.58
CA ALA A 42 0.92 1.34 9.33
C ALA A 42 0.86 0.11 8.41
N PHE A 43 -0.09 0.08 7.48
CA PHE A 43 -0.24 -0.97 6.50
C PHE A 43 0.98 -1.07 5.57
N SER A 44 1.49 0.07 5.12
CA SER A 44 2.70 0.15 4.28
C SER A 44 3.91 -0.48 4.98
N ARG A 45 4.12 -0.15 6.25
CA ARG A 45 5.20 -0.76 7.04
C ARG A 45 5.00 -2.26 7.23
N TRP A 46 3.78 -2.68 7.47
CA TRP A 46 3.45 -4.10 7.64
C TRP A 46 3.75 -4.90 6.37
N MET A 47 3.34 -4.40 5.20
CA MET A 47 3.62 -5.05 3.92
C MET A 47 5.12 -5.25 3.70
N VAL A 48 5.92 -4.22 3.95
CA VAL A 48 7.38 -4.29 3.78
C VAL A 48 8.00 -5.32 4.74
N ARG A 49 7.55 -5.36 5.98
CA ARG A 49 8.01 -6.33 6.97
C ARG A 49 7.64 -7.77 6.60
N CYS A 50 6.42 -7.99 6.10
CA CYS A 50 5.99 -9.30 5.63
C CYS A 50 6.86 -9.80 4.47
N MET A 51 7.15 -8.93 3.50
CA MET A 51 8.00 -9.29 2.37
C MET A 51 9.44 -9.53 2.80
N SER A 52 9.95 -8.76 3.73
CA SER A 52 11.27 -8.99 4.30
C SER A 52 11.35 -10.34 5.02
N ALA A 53 10.32 -10.70 5.79
CA ALA A 53 10.21 -12.02 6.43
C ALA A 53 10.10 -13.16 5.42
N ALA A 54 9.52 -12.91 4.25
CA ALA A 54 9.45 -13.87 3.15
C ALA A 54 10.76 -13.97 2.34
N GLY A 55 11.78 -13.21 2.70
CA GLY A 55 13.10 -13.22 2.06
C GLY A 55 13.32 -12.12 1.02
N LEU A 56 12.40 -11.19 0.87
CA LEU A 56 12.50 -10.04 -0.05
C LEU A 56 12.61 -8.73 0.72
N SER A 57 13.81 -8.35 1.08
CA SER A 57 14.10 -7.05 1.68
C SER A 57 14.28 -5.98 0.60
N GLY A 58 14.03 -4.71 0.95
CA GLY A 58 14.33 -3.57 0.10
C GLY A 58 13.25 -3.19 -0.90
N LEU A 59 12.07 -3.81 -0.85
CA LEU A 59 10.92 -3.39 -1.64
C LEU A 59 10.16 -2.27 -0.93
N ALA A 60 9.81 -1.23 -1.70
CA ALA A 60 8.90 -0.19 -1.24
C ALA A 60 7.45 -0.70 -1.19
N PRO A 61 6.54 -0.09 -0.40
CA PRO A 61 5.16 -0.54 -0.29
C PRO A 61 4.44 -0.69 -1.63
N LEU A 62 4.61 0.27 -2.53
CA LEU A 62 4.01 0.21 -3.86
C LEU A 62 4.54 -0.96 -4.68
N GLU A 63 5.83 -1.24 -4.59
CA GLU A 63 6.45 -2.38 -5.28
C GLU A 63 5.89 -3.71 -4.78
N VAL A 64 5.65 -3.83 -3.48
CA VAL A 64 4.98 -5.00 -2.89
C VAL A 64 3.56 -5.15 -3.44
N GLN A 65 2.79 -4.08 -3.47
CA GLN A 65 1.42 -4.09 -4.00
C GLN A 65 1.38 -4.48 -5.48
N ILE A 66 2.29 -3.94 -6.28
CA ILE A 66 2.39 -4.26 -7.71
C ILE A 66 2.79 -5.73 -7.90
N LEU A 67 3.74 -6.23 -7.13
CA LEU A 67 4.17 -7.63 -7.21
C LEU A 67 2.98 -8.58 -6.96
N HIS A 68 2.21 -8.36 -5.90
CA HIS A 68 1.03 -9.15 -5.61
C HIS A 68 -0.06 -9.01 -6.68
N SER A 69 -0.22 -7.83 -7.25
CA SER A 69 -1.18 -7.60 -8.35
C SER A 69 -0.77 -8.33 -9.62
N VAL A 70 0.51 -8.37 -9.94
CA VAL A 70 1.03 -9.14 -11.08
C VAL A 70 0.82 -10.64 -10.85
N ASN A 71 1.03 -11.11 -9.62
CA ASN A 71 0.83 -12.52 -9.27
C ASN A 71 -0.65 -12.95 -9.28
N HIS A 72 -1.58 -12.02 -9.16
CA HIS A 72 -2.99 -12.34 -9.09
C HIS A 72 -3.47 -13.06 -10.35
N ARG A 73 -4.01 -14.26 -10.18
CA ARG A 73 -4.50 -15.16 -11.25
C ARG A 73 -3.44 -15.57 -12.27
N ASP A 74 -2.17 -15.42 -11.98
CA ASP A 74 -1.03 -15.90 -12.80
C ASP A 74 -1.23 -15.72 -14.31
N ARG A 75 -1.56 -14.52 -14.74
CA ARG A 75 -1.72 -14.18 -16.17
C ARG A 75 -1.03 -12.86 -16.50
N GLU A 76 -0.72 -12.70 -17.78
CA GLU A 76 -0.18 -11.44 -18.29
C GLU A 76 -1.08 -10.25 -17.97
N LYS A 77 -0.46 -9.15 -17.60
CA LYS A 77 -1.13 -7.88 -17.32
C LYS A 77 -0.40 -6.75 -18.01
N THR A 78 -1.17 -5.76 -18.47
CA THR A 78 -0.60 -4.53 -19.02
C THR A 78 -0.37 -3.50 -17.91
N LEU A 79 0.38 -2.45 -18.23
CA LEU A 79 0.54 -1.30 -17.33
C LEU A 79 -0.81 -0.69 -16.97
N GLY A 80 -1.71 -0.57 -17.94
CA GLY A 80 -3.07 -0.05 -17.72
C GLY A 80 -3.88 -0.93 -16.76
N ASP A 81 -3.77 -2.26 -16.88
CA ASP A 81 -4.44 -3.19 -15.96
C ASP A 81 -4.01 -2.96 -14.52
N LEU A 82 -2.71 -2.81 -14.27
CA LEU A 82 -2.17 -2.58 -12.93
C LEU A 82 -2.59 -1.23 -12.36
N CYS A 83 -2.58 -0.19 -13.18
CA CYS A 83 -3.07 1.13 -12.77
C CYS A 83 -4.55 1.09 -12.37
N THR A 84 -5.37 0.38 -13.13
CA THR A 84 -6.80 0.20 -12.84
C THR A 84 -7.00 -0.62 -11.56
N MET A 85 -6.29 -1.72 -11.39
CA MET A 85 -6.39 -2.59 -10.21
C MET A 85 -6.05 -1.85 -8.92
N LEU A 86 -5.06 -0.98 -8.96
CA LEU A 86 -4.55 -0.25 -7.79
C LEU A 86 -5.07 1.18 -7.68
N ASN A 87 -5.92 1.59 -8.63
CA ASN A 87 -6.44 2.97 -8.70
C ASN A 87 -5.32 4.02 -8.71
N ILE A 88 -4.32 3.81 -9.54
CA ILE A 88 -3.17 4.72 -9.70
C ILE A 88 -3.33 5.47 -11.01
N GLU A 89 -3.37 6.79 -10.97
CA GLU A 89 -3.48 7.64 -12.15
C GLU A 89 -2.14 7.84 -12.87
N ASP A 90 -1.06 7.99 -12.11
CA ASP A 90 0.28 8.22 -12.67
C ASP A 90 0.91 6.90 -13.11
N THR A 91 0.89 6.66 -14.42
CA THR A 91 1.46 5.46 -15.04
C THR A 91 2.97 5.36 -14.86
N HIS A 92 3.67 6.49 -14.72
CA HIS A 92 5.13 6.50 -14.54
C HIS A 92 5.56 5.86 -13.23
N VAL A 93 4.77 6.05 -12.17
CA VAL A 93 5.03 5.45 -10.85
C VAL A 93 5.00 3.92 -10.95
N VAL A 94 3.99 3.37 -11.62
CA VAL A 94 3.86 1.92 -11.83
C VAL A 94 4.95 1.40 -12.76
N SER A 95 5.22 2.10 -13.86
CA SER A 95 6.27 1.74 -14.80
C SER A 95 7.65 1.68 -14.13
N TYR A 96 7.96 2.65 -13.29
CA TYR A 96 9.22 2.69 -12.55
C TYR A 96 9.35 1.52 -11.56
N ALA A 97 8.29 1.23 -10.83
CA ALA A 97 8.25 0.09 -9.91
C ALA A 97 8.41 -1.24 -10.66
N LEU A 98 7.76 -1.40 -11.81
CA LEU A 98 7.90 -2.60 -12.64
C LEU A 98 9.34 -2.80 -13.13
N LYS A 99 10.03 -1.74 -13.52
CA LYS A 99 11.44 -1.83 -13.93
C LYS A 99 12.32 -2.41 -12.81
N LYS A 100 12.08 -1.99 -11.58
CA LYS A 100 12.81 -2.52 -10.42
C LYS A 100 12.47 -4.00 -10.20
N LEU A 101 11.20 -4.38 -10.25
CA LEU A 101 10.78 -5.77 -10.07
C LEU A 101 11.34 -6.69 -11.17
N VAL A 102 11.42 -6.22 -12.40
CA VAL A 102 12.06 -6.95 -13.51
C VAL A 102 13.57 -7.09 -13.25
N SER A 103 14.23 -6.06 -12.78
CA SER A 103 15.67 -6.11 -12.48
C SER A 103 16.01 -7.08 -11.33
N LEU A 104 15.04 -7.36 -10.46
CA LEU A 104 15.16 -8.33 -9.36
C LEU A 104 14.70 -9.74 -9.74
N ASP A 105 14.37 -9.97 -11.00
CA ASP A 105 13.84 -11.25 -11.52
C ASP A 105 12.54 -11.72 -10.85
N LEU A 106 11.76 -10.82 -10.30
CA LEU A 106 10.47 -11.10 -9.67
C LEU A 106 9.32 -11.07 -10.67
N VAL A 107 9.48 -10.31 -11.73
CA VAL A 107 8.51 -10.10 -12.80
C VAL A 107 9.21 -10.26 -14.14
N ILE A 108 8.51 -10.84 -15.10
CA ILE A 108 9.00 -11.04 -16.46
C ILE A 108 8.28 -10.07 -17.39
N ALA A 109 9.07 -9.27 -18.13
CA ALA A 109 8.53 -8.39 -19.15
C ALA A 109 8.28 -9.16 -20.44
N GLY A 110 7.18 -8.87 -21.10
CA GLY A 110 6.79 -9.48 -22.37
C GLY A 110 6.06 -8.50 -23.27
N LYS A 111 5.52 -9.02 -24.35
CA LYS A 111 4.69 -8.26 -25.29
C LYS A 111 3.52 -9.10 -25.77
N ARG A 112 2.38 -8.45 -25.95
CA ARG A 112 1.23 -8.99 -26.66
C ARG A 112 0.88 -8.03 -27.78
N GLY A 113 1.32 -8.37 -29.01
CA GLY A 113 1.27 -7.45 -30.13
C GLY A 113 2.20 -6.25 -29.91
N LYS A 114 1.65 -5.04 -29.92
CA LYS A 114 2.39 -3.79 -29.64
C LYS A 114 2.39 -3.42 -28.14
N GLU A 115 1.59 -4.07 -27.34
CA GLU A 115 1.44 -3.79 -25.92
C GLU A 115 2.51 -4.49 -25.10
N LYS A 116 3.12 -3.75 -24.18
CA LYS A 116 4.02 -4.32 -23.18
C LYS A 116 3.21 -5.00 -22.09
N THR A 117 3.60 -6.21 -21.73
CA THR A 117 2.97 -7.00 -20.68
C THR A 117 3.97 -7.36 -19.60
N VAL A 118 3.46 -7.74 -18.45
CA VAL A 118 4.24 -8.28 -17.33
C VAL A 118 3.56 -9.53 -16.80
N GLN A 119 4.36 -10.46 -16.34
CA GLN A 119 3.91 -11.70 -15.75
C GLN A 119 4.79 -12.05 -14.55
N ILE A 120 4.24 -12.77 -13.57
CA ILE A 120 5.02 -13.18 -12.40
C ILE A 120 6.09 -14.20 -12.81
N SER A 121 7.28 -14.09 -12.24
CA SER A 121 8.30 -15.12 -12.36
C SER A 121 8.05 -16.24 -11.33
N ALA A 122 8.72 -17.39 -11.50
CA ALA A 122 8.67 -18.46 -10.52
C ALA A 122 9.15 -17.96 -9.13
N GLN A 123 10.22 -17.17 -9.10
CA GLN A 123 10.75 -16.58 -7.87
C GLN A 123 9.77 -15.59 -7.24
N GLY A 124 9.12 -14.75 -8.06
CA GLY A 124 8.11 -13.80 -7.60
C GLY A 124 6.89 -14.50 -7.02
N ALA A 125 6.39 -15.54 -7.70
CA ALA A 125 5.26 -16.34 -7.22
C ALA A 125 5.58 -17.03 -5.89
N GLN A 126 6.78 -17.57 -5.76
CA GLN A 126 7.23 -18.20 -4.52
C GLN A 126 7.30 -17.22 -3.35
N ALA A 127 7.77 -16.02 -3.60
CA ALA A 127 7.82 -14.97 -2.57
C ALA A 127 6.41 -14.55 -2.13
N CYS A 128 5.47 -14.41 -3.07
CA CYS A 128 4.08 -14.09 -2.75
C CYS A 128 3.34 -15.19 -1.98
N ALA A 129 3.78 -16.44 -2.10
CA ALA A 129 3.16 -17.59 -1.42
C ALA A 129 3.58 -17.74 0.05
N LYS A 130 4.68 -17.10 0.45
CA LYS A 130 5.18 -17.11 1.83
C LYS A 130 4.46 -16.08 2.68
#